data_42770076b8197d08f73c46c0840cfe44
#
_entry.id   42770076b8197d08f73c46c0840cfe44
#
_cell.length_a   1.000
_cell.length_b   1.000
_cell.length_c   1.000
_cell.angle_alpha   90.00
_cell.angle_beta   90.00
_cell.angle_gamma   90.00
#
_symmetry.space_group_name_H-M   'P 1'
#
loop_
_entity.id
_entity.type
_entity.pdbx_description
1 polymer ?
#
loop_
_entity_poly.entity_id
_entity_poly.type
_entity_poly.pdbx_seq_one_letter_code
_entity_poly.pdbx_strand_id
1 'polypeptide(L)'
;MALHLVGETLDKTRSHYLAETGKITQLMRGIYVDAEDDIDAIVFRHAVRIANYLHPQAYLSGASAVLLGPTRDGRLFLSARRNHRTRIRGLEIIQNAAPKSPSIGSAVIKDGMGEFHVNVSSIRQRFLEAFRVRSEHATSIDENMRMTIAARLIEEYDNPKAVADAIWTLARENGWVREGELAERYLQHQASAVPAGNEAALDLIVAWHGAPLGHLTHDGFEWRWRPIAQERPQIIRQTTPGRLPPFILSLLPEGWLENILKEDDRTLLRSGKRYMSNITVVEHAAELAALSPDILLTRLESHTEDGTFTGKYAGPGRGEIETKFEHNLAQIYARADTPRLSGVQIKAPMYLDPDGVLSPSTGKPFTHILKPAGTSGYDAVPLVEWTAMALGRAVGFAVPAAALVAMPDNMPPSLIVERFDIRTDLTDKRMLALEDLCSVLDLPTEAKYDATMERIVRAVRPLSTAPDDDTLIILRRALFAWLIADGDMHLKNMALLKIAQPGESQFRCVRMAPLYDAVTTRVFPNLKHDRMALKLNGKDDKLKRADFRSLAATGGLKTADADAAINDLLQQAASAVGRITLPEGIEHTADARRTVKAMLDVCQIRIKSLA
;
A
#
# COMPACT_ATOMS: atom_id res chain seq x y z
N MET A 1 -3.31 -25.45 20.81
CA MET A 1 -2.90 -24.03 20.68
C MET A 1 -3.66 -23.26 21.74
N ALA A 2 -3.01 -22.93 22.83
CA ALA A 2 -3.77 -22.39 23.94
C ALA A 2 -3.14 -21.10 24.49
N LEU A 3 -3.98 -20.08 24.55
CA LEU A 3 -3.80 -18.93 25.42
C LEU A 3 -4.24 -19.31 26.83
N HIS A 4 -3.45 -18.99 27.83
CA HIS A 4 -3.75 -19.26 29.24
C HIS A 4 -3.85 -17.93 30.01
N LEU A 5 -5.00 -17.71 30.65
CA LEU A 5 -5.28 -16.54 31.47
C LEU A 5 -5.42 -17.00 32.92
N VAL A 6 -4.59 -16.44 33.81
CA VAL A 6 -4.61 -16.80 35.24
C VAL A 6 -5.90 -16.32 35.90
N GLY A 7 -6.60 -17.24 36.56
CA GLY A 7 -7.91 -16.99 37.15
C GLY A 7 -9.11 -17.29 36.24
N GLU A 8 -8.87 -17.53 34.93
CA GLU A 8 -9.91 -17.97 33.97
C GLU A 8 -9.66 -19.41 33.51
N THR A 9 -8.49 -19.68 32.90
CA THR A 9 -8.18 -20.97 32.29
C THR A 9 -7.08 -21.74 33.04
N LEU A 10 -6.35 -21.07 33.93
CA LEU A 10 -5.24 -21.65 34.67
C LEU A 10 -5.12 -21.00 36.04
N ASP A 11 -4.86 -21.78 37.08
CA ASP A 11 -4.55 -21.24 38.40
C ASP A 11 -3.09 -20.71 38.48
N LYS A 12 -2.83 -19.84 39.46
CA LYS A 12 -1.53 -19.17 39.60
C LYS A 12 -0.38 -20.13 39.90
N THR A 13 -0.61 -21.16 40.72
CA THR A 13 0.43 -22.12 41.11
C THR A 13 0.82 -22.97 39.92
N ARG A 14 -0.16 -23.47 39.19
CA ARG A 14 0.04 -24.30 37.99
C ARG A 14 0.70 -23.52 36.86
N SER A 15 0.35 -22.22 36.68
CA SER A 15 0.99 -21.38 35.66
C SER A 15 2.48 -21.18 35.94
N HIS A 16 2.86 -20.98 37.19
CA HIS A 16 4.28 -20.86 37.60
C HIS A 16 5.04 -22.15 37.31
N TYR A 17 4.53 -23.30 37.75
CA TYR A 17 5.14 -24.60 37.50
C TYR A 17 5.30 -24.91 36.01
N LEU A 18 4.29 -24.66 35.19
CA LEU A 18 4.36 -24.91 33.74
C LEU A 18 5.36 -23.98 33.04
N ALA A 19 5.47 -22.73 33.50
CA ALA A 19 6.47 -21.79 32.98
C ALA A 19 7.88 -22.16 33.34
N GLU A 20 8.13 -22.59 34.60
CA GLU A 20 9.44 -23.08 35.05
C GLU A 20 9.89 -24.36 34.33
N THR A 21 8.93 -25.22 33.98
CA THR A 21 9.20 -26.45 33.20
C THR A 21 9.28 -26.21 31.69
N GLY A 22 9.16 -24.97 31.21
CA GLY A 22 9.27 -24.60 29.80
C GLY A 22 8.11 -25.03 28.92
N LYS A 23 6.98 -25.45 29.50
CA LYS A 23 5.80 -25.89 28.76
C LYS A 23 4.94 -24.72 28.26
N ILE A 24 4.97 -23.60 28.97
CA ILE A 24 4.29 -22.36 28.57
C ILE A 24 5.27 -21.18 28.67
N THR A 25 5.05 -20.19 27.83
CA THR A 25 5.83 -18.94 27.81
C THR A 25 4.99 -17.80 28.36
N GLN A 26 5.53 -17.06 29.32
CA GLN A 26 4.89 -15.87 29.85
C GLN A 26 5.02 -14.71 28.87
N LEU A 27 3.89 -14.14 28.45
CA LEU A 27 3.84 -12.93 27.62
C LEU A 27 3.81 -11.68 28.48
N MET A 28 3.02 -11.74 29.55
CA MET A 28 2.80 -10.69 30.52
C MET A 28 2.28 -11.31 31.83
N ARG A 29 2.26 -10.54 32.92
CA ARG A 29 1.74 -11.04 34.18
C ARG A 29 0.31 -11.56 34.04
N GLY A 30 0.13 -12.85 34.28
CA GLY A 30 -1.14 -13.54 34.19
C GLY A 30 -1.55 -14.02 32.80
N ILE A 31 -0.71 -13.80 31.77
CA ILE A 31 -0.97 -14.20 30.38
C ILE A 31 0.17 -15.09 29.90
N TYR A 32 -0.15 -16.29 29.46
CA TYR A 32 0.80 -17.31 29.00
C TYR A 32 0.28 -17.95 27.71
N VAL A 33 1.19 -18.54 26.93
CA VAL A 33 0.91 -19.32 25.73
C VAL A 33 1.72 -20.61 25.74
N ASP A 34 1.30 -21.63 25.01
CA ASP A 34 2.08 -22.85 24.86
C ASP A 34 3.44 -22.55 24.19
N ALA A 35 4.52 -23.19 24.67
CA ALA A 35 5.88 -22.82 24.28
C ALA A 35 6.23 -23.15 22.81
N GLU A 36 5.53 -24.12 22.21
CA GLU A 36 5.77 -24.61 20.84
C GLU A 36 4.91 -23.91 19.77
N ASP A 37 4.11 -22.94 20.16
CA ASP A 37 3.13 -22.29 19.28
C ASP A 37 3.67 -21.01 18.62
N ASP A 38 3.04 -20.61 17.51
CA ASP A 38 3.20 -19.29 16.93
C ASP A 38 2.53 -18.24 17.84
N ILE A 39 3.36 -17.67 18.71
CA ILE A 39 2.94 -16.72 19.76
C ILE A 39 2.24 -15.50 19.15
N ASP A 40 2.75 -14.97 18.05
CA ASP A 40 2.22 -13.76 17.45
C ASP A 40 0.83 -14.00 16.84
N ALA A 41 0.61 -15.15 16.20
CA ALA A 41 -0.68 -15.56 15.70
C ALA A 41 -1.71 -15.78 16.83
N ILE A 42 -1.29 -16.37 17.96
CA ILE A 42 -2.16 -16.56 19.12
C ILE A 42 -2.55 -15.23 19.74
N VAL A 43 -1.59 -14.33 19.97
CA VAL A 43 -1.84 -13.00 20.54
C VAL A 43 -2.79 -12.20 19.65
N PHE A 44 -2.62 -12.26 18.34
CA PHE A 44 -3.49 -11.56 17.41
C PHE A 44 -4.91 -12.15 17.38
N ARG A 45 -5.03 -13.48 17.34
CA ARG A 45 -6.33 -14.19 17.35
C ARG A 45 -7.14 -13.90 18.61
N HIS A 46 -6.49 -13.84 19.75
CA HIS A 46 -7.12 -13.65 21.05
C HIS A 46 -6.99 -12.20 21.58
N ALA A 47 -6.66 -11.24 20.71
CA ALA A 47 -6.36 -9.87 21.09
C ALA A 47 -7.46 -9.22 21.93
N VAL A 48 -8.75 -9.41 21.59
CA VAL A 48 -9.87 -8.84 22.33
C VAL A 48 -10.02 -9.50 23.69
N ARG A 49 -9.84 -10.82 23.79
CA ARG A 49 -9.89 -11.54 25.08
C ARG A 49 -8.75 -11.08 26.00
N ILE A 50 -7.55 -10.95 25.47
CA ILE A 50 -6.40 -10.41 26.21
C ILE A 50 -6.69 -9.00 26.71
N ALA A 51 -7.24 -8.14 25.83
CA ALA A 51 -7.56 -6.76 26.19
C ALA A 51 -8.66 -6.68 27.26
N ASN A 52 -9.72 -7.51 27.16
CA ASN A 52 -10.78 -7.59 28.14
C ASN A 52 -10.27 -8.11 29.49
N TYR A 53 -9.38 -9.10 29.49
CA TYR A 53 -8.73 -9.59 30.70
C TYR A 53 -7.90 -8.51 31.40
N LEU A 54 -7.11 -7.74 30.63
CA LEU A 54 -6.27 -6.67 31.17
C LEU A 54 -7.06 -5.43 31.61
N HIS A 55 -8.16 -5.14 30.92
CA HIS A 55 -8.94 -3.92 31.09
C HIS A 55 -10.46 -4.22 31.15
N PRO A 56 -10.94 -4.95 32.16
CA PRO A 56 -12.33 -5.42 32.22
C PRO A 56 -13.39 -4.31 32.32
N GLN A 57 -12.97 -3.08 32.66
CA GLN A 57 -13.84 -1.90 32.72
C GLN A 57 -13.82 -1.06 31.43
N ALA A 58 -13.02 -1.45 30.44
CA ALA A 58 -12.93 -0.76 29.16
C ALA A 58 -14.01 -1.28 28.19
N TYR A 59 -14.24 -0.50 27.13
CA TYR A 59 -15.04 -0.94 25.99
C TYR A 59 -14.24 -0.77 24.69
N LEU A 60 -14.50 -1.62 23.70
CA LEU A 60 -13.94 -1.47 22.38
C LEU A 60 -14.42 -0.14 21.77
N SER A 61 -13.49 0.63 21.19
CA SER A 61 -13.77 1.93 20.57
C SER A 61 -13.04 2.06 19.23
N GLY A 62 -13.35 3.11 18.48
CA GLY A 62 -12.68 3.39 17.21
C GLY A 62 -12.78 2.22 16.22
N ALA A 63 -11.73 1.98 15.47
CA ALA A 63 -11.67 0.90 14.49
C ALA A 63 -11.91 -0.48 15.11
N SER A 64 -11.46 -0.71 16.35
CA SER A 64 -11.67 -2.00 17.02
C SER A 64 -13.12 -2.28 17.38
N ALA A 65 -13.95 -1.25 17.57
CA ALA A 65 -15.39 -1.41 17.73
C ALA A 65 -16.10 -1.74 16.41
N VAL A 66 -15.56 -1.30 15.29
CA VAL A 66 -16.06 -1.64 13.94
C VAL A 66 -15.67 -3.08 13.58
N LEU A 67 -14.41 -3.44 13.80
CA LEU A 67 -13.84 -4.73 13.41
C LEU A 67 -14.17 -5.87 14.40
N LEU A 68 -14.63 -5.54 15.60
CA LEU A 68 -14.71 -6.44 16.75
C LEU A 68 -13.38 -7.17 17.00
N GLY A 69 -12.27 -6.47 16.76
CA GLY A 69 -10.93 -7.04 16.79
C GLY A 69 -9.83 -5.98 16.70
N PRO A 70 -8.57 -6.41 16.64
CA PRO A 70 -7.47 -5.51 16.36
C PRO A 70 -7.50 -5.05 14.89
N THR A 71 -6.90 -3.90 14.64
CA THR A 71 -6.55 -3.51 13.28
C THR A 71 -5.44 -4.44 12.75
N ARG A 72 -5.26 -4.48 11.46
CA ARG A 72 -4.32 -5.41 10.79
C ARG A 72 -2.85 -5.17 11.14
N ASP A 73 -2.52 -3.92 11.48
CA ASP A 73 -1.20 -3.54 11.99
C ASP A 73 -1.04 -3.84 13.50
N GLY A 74 -1.95 -4.60 14.08
CA GLY A 74 -1.86 -5.08 15.46
C GLY A 74 -2.26 -4.05 16.51
N ARG A 75 -3.00 -2.98 16.16
CA ARG A 75 -3.53 -2.03 17.14
C ARG A 75 -4.94 -2.40 17.58
N LEU A 76 -5.21 -2.36 18.87
CA LEU A 76 -6.52 -2.58 19.44
C LEU A 76 -6.91 -1.37 20.30
N PHE A 77 -8.02 -0.74 19.91
CA PHE A 77 -8.50 0.50 20.52
C PHE A 77 -9.56 0.22 21.59
N LEU A 78 -9.31 0.74 22.78
CA LEU A 78 -10.21 0.72 23.92
C LEU A 78 -10.51 2.14 24.39
N SER A 79 -11.61 2.32 25.10
CA SER A 79 -11.89 3.52 25.88
C SER A 79 -12.21 3.17 27.32
N ALA A 80 -11.62 3.92 28.27
CA ALA A 80 -11.82 3.80 29.70
C ALA A 80 -11.50 5.12 30.42
N ARG A 81 -11.27 5.10 31.73
CA ARG A 81 -11.09 6.32 32.53
C ARG A 81 -9.84 7.15 32.21
N ARG A 82 -8.80 6.55 31.62
CA ARG A 82 -7.51 7.21 31.37
C ARG A 82 -6.85 6.69 30.11
N ASN A 83 -5.93 7.49 29.54
CA ASN A 83 -5.06 7.03 28.46
C ASN A 83 -4.04 6.03 28.99
N HIS A 84 -3.86 4.94 28.27
CA HIS A 84 -2.85 3.93 28.56
C HIS A 84 -2.45 3.19 27.29
N ARG A 85 -1.22 2.68 27.23
CA ARG A 85 -0.74 1.83 26.14
C ARG A 85 -0.09 0.58 26.71
N THR A 86 -0.47 -0.57 26.19
CA THR A 86 0.11 -1.87 26.52
C THR A 86 0.60 -2.53 25.25
N ARG A 87 1.81 -3.06 25.26
CA ARG A 87 2.38 -3.79 24.13
C ARG A 87 2.65 -5.23 24.52
N ILE A 88 2.18 -6.16 23.68
CA ILE A 88 2.38 -7.59 23.83
C ILE A 88 2.71 -8.15 22.45
N ARG A 89 3.98 -8.49 22.22
CA ARG A 89 4.43 -8.97 20.91
C ARG A 89 4.00 -7.99 19.80
N GLY A 90 3.36 -8.44 18.74
CA GLY A 90 2.85 -7.62 17.64
C GLY A 90 1.54 -6.86 17.93
N LEU A 91 0.97 -6.99 19.14
CA LEU A 91 -0.27 -6.33 19.54
C LEU A 91 0.03 -5.07 20.37
N GLU A 92 -0.54 -3.93 19.98
CA GLU A 92 -0.54 -2.69 20.76
C GLU A 92 -1.98 -2.36 21.19
N ILE A 93 -2.27 -2.47 22.48
CA ILE A 93 -3.55 -2.08 23.07
C ILE A 93 -3.47 -0.59 23.42
N ILE A 94 -4.28 0.23 22.75
CA ILE A 94 -4.34 1.68 22.91
C ILE A 94 -5.64 2.02 23.63
N GLN A 95 -5.52 2.43 24.88
CA GLN A 95 -6.66 2.88 25.69
C GLN A 95 -6.72 4.40 25.67
N ASN A 96 -7.81 4.94 25.17
CA ASN A 96 -8.12 6.37 25.18
C ASN A 96 -9.04 6.71 26.36
N ALA A 97 -8.97 7.94 26.86
CA ALA A 97 -9.90 8.41 27.85
C ALA A 97 -11.32 8.46 27.27
N ALA A 98 -12.26 7.79 27.96
CA ALA A 98 -13.67 7.79 27.58
C ALA A 98 -14.30 9.19 27.77
N PRO A 99 -15.32 9.54 26.98
CA PRO A 99 -16.10 10.74 27.22
C PRO A 99 -16.90 10.66 28.52
N LYS A 100 -17.51 11.79 28.93
CA LYS A 100 -18.25 11.89 30.19
C LYS A 100 -19.48 10.97 30.23
N SER A 101 -20.18 10.84 29.12
CA SER A 101 -21.43 10.06 28.98
C SER A 101 -21.30 9.12 27.76
N PRO A 102 -20.49 8.06 27.85
CA PRO A 102 -20.27 7.19 26.70
C PRO A 102 -21.54 6.38 26.38
N SER A 103 -21.90 6.33 25.11
CA SER A 103 -22.94 5.44 24.61
C SER A 103 -22.33 4.07 24.29
N ILE A 104 -22.67 3.06 25.09
CA ILE A 104 -22.05 1.72 25.06
C ILE A 104 -23.12 0.68 24.76
N GLY A 105 -22.77 -0.29 23.92
CA GLY A 105 -23.52 -1.52 23.69
C GLY A 105 -22.70 -2.74 24.10
N SER A 106 -23.21 -3.92 23.77
CA SER A 106 -22.53 -5.20 23.98
C SER A 106 -22.42 -5.97 22.67
N ALA A 107 -21.31 -6.67 22.48
CA ALA A 107 -21.12 -7.59 21.37
C ALA A 107 -20.64 -8.95 21.88
N VAL A 108 -21.01 -10.02 21.16
CA VAL A 108 -20.51 -11.37 21.38
C VAL A 108 -19.34 -11.61 20.44
N ILE A 109 -18.21 -12.02 21.00
CA ILE A 109 -17.03 -12.40 20.23
C ILE A 109 -16.79 -13.89 20.39
N LYS A 110 -16.50 -14.55 19.27
CA LYS A 110 -16.13 -15.95 19.23
C LYS A 110 -14.68 -16.08 18.80
N ASP A 111 -13.87 -16.65 19.64
CA ASP A 111 -12.47 -17.01 19.34
C ASP A 111 -12.23 -18.51 19.56
N GLY A 112 -11.00 -18.96 19.39
CA GLY A 112 -10.65 -20.39 19.57
C GLY A 112 -10.85 -20.94 20.99
N MET A 113 -11.16 -20.09 21.97
CA MET A 113 -11.42 -20.47 23.37
C MET A 113 -12.93 -20.43 23.72
N GLY A 114 -13.79 -20.04 22.79
CA GLY A 114 -15.24 -19.97 23.01
C GLY A 114 -15.81 -18.55 22.83
N GLU A 115 -17.09 -18.40 23.17
CA GLU A 115 -17.81 -17.14 23.08
C GLU A 115 -17.70 -16.34 24.38
N PHE A 116 -17.61 -15.02 24.27
CA PHE A 116 -17.61 -14.12 25.41
C PHE A 116 -18.18 -12.75 25.04
N HIS A 117 -18.71 -12.03 26.03
CA HIS A 117 -19.28 -10.71 25.85
C HIS A 117 -18.23 -9.62 26.08
N VAL A 118 -18.27 -8.59 25.26
CA VAL A 118 -17.46 -7.38 25.43
C VAL A 118 -18.32 -6.13 25.31
N ASN A 119 -17.98 -5.11 26.07
CA ASN A 119 -18.55 -3.80 25.89
C ASN A 119 -17.95 -3.14 24.64
N VAL A 120 -18.78 -2.43 23.89
CA VAL A 120 -18.39 -1.80 22.62
C VAL A 120 -19.09 -0.45 22.48
N SER A 121 -18.42 0.56 21.91
CA SER A 121 -19.09 1.84 21.63
C SER A 121 -20.31 1.60 20.72
N SER A 122 -21.42 2.29 21.00
CA SER A 122 -22.61 2.24 20.14
C SER A 122 -22.29 2.80 18.75
N ILE A 123 -23.11 2.51 17.76
CA ILE A 123 -22.90 3.00 16.39
C ILE A 123 -22.84 4.54 16.34
N ARG A 124 -23.66 5.25 17.14
CA ARG A 124 -23.62 6.71 17.27
C ARG A 124 -22.31 7.21 17.86
N GLN A 125 -21.84 6.54 18.91
CA GLN A 125 -20.57 6.84 19.54
C GLN A 125 -19.40 6.62 18.57
N ARG A 126 -19.39 5.50 17.83
CA ARG A 126 -18.37 5.21 16.79
C ARG A 126 -18.35 6.26 15.70
N PHE A 127 -19.51 6.75 15.28
CA PHE A 127 -19.57 7.79 14.26
C PHE A 127 -18.89 9.08 14.75
N LEU A 128 -19.10 9.51 15.98
CA LEU A 128 -18.37 10.63 16.57
C LEU A 128 -16.87 10.33 16.73
N GLU A 129 -16.51 9.11 17.14
CA GLU A 129 -15.11 8.67 17.24
C GLU A 129 -14.38 8.77 15.90
N ALA A 130 -15.07 8.59 14.77
CA ALA A 130 -14.50 8.69 13.42
C ALA A 130 -13.97 10.09 13.07
N PHE A 131 -14.38 11.13 13.79
CA PHE A 131 -13.93 12.52 13.60
C PHE A 131 -12.86 12.96 14.60
N ARG A 132 -12.40 12.04 15.47
CA ARG A 132 -11.29 12.28 16.41
C ARG A 132 -9.95 11.97 15.77
N VAL A 133 -9.45 12.92 14.96
CA VAL A 133 -8.26 12.72 14.10
C VAL A 133 -6.95 13.23 14.71
N ARG A 134 -6.95 13.73 15.95
CA ARG A 134 -5.71 14.15 16.62
C ARG A 134 -4.87 12.93 16.97
N SER A 135 -3.56 13.00 16.75
CA SER A 135 -2.62 11.87 16.86
C SER A 135 -2.70 11.10 18.19
N GLU A 136 -2.90 11.80 19.30
CA GLU A 136 -3.04 11.20 20.64
C GLU A 136 -4.41 10.53 20.90
N HIS A 137 -5.41 10.80 20.05
CA HIS A 137 -6.77 10.29 20.16
C HIS A 137 -7.26 9.65 18.85
N ALA A 138 -6.38 9.46 17.90
CA ALA A 138 -6.73 8.83 16.62
C ALA A 138 -7.30 7.43 16.86
N THR A 139 -8.47 7.16 16.28
CA THR A 139 -9.22 5.91 16.46
C THR A 139 -9.08 4.95 15.30
N SER A 140 -8.30 5.32 14.28
CA SER A 140 -8.05 4.56 13.04
C SER A 140 -9.33 4.14 12.29
N ILE A 141 -10.42 4.89 12.45
CA ILE A 141 -11.60 4.73 11.59
C ILE A 141 -11.29 5.43 10.26
N ASP A 142 -11.15 4.65 9.21
CA ASP A 142 -10.94 5.15 7.85
C ASP A 142 -12.26 5.63 7.21
N GLU A 143 -12.17 6.19 6.01
CA GLU A 143 -13.33 6.74 5.29
C GLU A 143 -14.37 5.67 4.98
N ASN A 144 -13.97 4.48 4.56
CA ASN A 144 -14.91 3.39 4.27
C ASN A 144 -15.67 2.92 5.52
N MET A 145 -14.98 2.80 6.66
CA MET A 145 -15.63 2.54 7.95
C MET A 145 -16.62 3.65 8.31
N ARG A 146 -16.25 4.92 8.08
CA ARG A 146 -17.10 6.08 8.36
C ARG A 146 -18.35 6.07 7.49
N MET A 147 -18.20 5.81 6.19
CA MET A 147 -19.32 5.66 5.27
C MET A 147 -20.28 4.54 5.70
N THR A 148 -19.73 3.37 6.03
CA THR A 148 -20.52 2.22 6.51
C THR A 148 -21.29 2.55 7.79
N ILE A 149 -20.66 3.24 8.75
CA ILE A 149 -21.32 3.69 9.97
C ILE A 149 -22.44 4.69 9.67
N ALA A 150 -22.17 5.68 8.80
CA ALA A 150 -23.15 6.68 8.40
C ALA A 150 -24.36 6.05 7.70
N ALA A 151 -24.14 5.13 6.76
CA ALA A 151 -25.20 4.42 6.05
C ALA A 151 -26.11 3.64 7.02
N ARG A 152 -25.55 2.88 7.97
CA ARG A 152 -26.31 2.16 9.00
C ARG A 152 -27.10 3.08 9.92
N LEU A 153 -26.54 4.25 10.24
CA LEU A 153 -27.26 5.25 11.04
C LEU A 153 -28.44 5.84 10.28
N ILE A 154 -28.25 6.15 8.98
CA ILE A 154 -29.33 6.67 8.13
C ILE A 154 -30.45 5.63 8.00
N GLU A 155 -30.11 4.35 7.84
CA GLU A 155 -31.08 3.25 7.80
C GLU A 155 -31.84 3.09 9.14
N GLU A 156 -31.14 3.19 10.29
CA GLU A 156 -31.74 3.10 11.62
C GLU A 156 -32.73 4.24 11.92
N TYR A 157 -32.48 5.44 11.41
CA TYR A 157 -33.25 6.66 11.68
C TYR A 157 -34.14 7.13 10.52
N ASP A 158 -34.20 6.40 9.41
CA ASP A 158 -34.96 6.68 8.20
C ASP A 158 -34.62 8.02 7.48
N ASN A 159 -33.77 8.87 8.07
CA ASN A 159 -33.35 10.11 7.38
C ASN A 159 -32.08 10.72 8.00
N PRO A 160 -31.25 11.42 7.20
CA PRO A 160 -29.99 12.03 7.64
C PRO A 160 -30.15 13.11 8.72
N LYS A 161 -31.29 13.84 8.73
CA LYS A 161 -31.54 14.89 9.72
C LYS A 161 -31.75 14.32 11.12
N ALA A 162 -32.53 13.24 11.24
CA ALA A 162 -32.74 12.56 12.52
C ALA A 162 -31.43 11.97 13.05
N VAL A 163 -30.55 11.46 12.17
CA VAL A 163 -29.19 11.06 12.53
C VAL A 163 -28.42 12.24 13.09
N ALA A 164 -28.40 13.37 12.39
CA ALA A 164 -27.67 14.57 12.81
C ALA A 164 -28.12 15.05 14.20
N ASP A 165 -29.41 15.10 14.47
CA ASP A 165 -29.98 15.50 15.77
C ASP A 165 -29.56 14.54 16.89
N ALA A 166 -29.60 13.22 16.65
CA ALA A 166 -29.17 12.20 17.61
C ALA A 166 -27.66 12.27 17.90
N ILE A 167 -26.85 12.50 16.85
CA ILE A 167 -25.39 12.67 16.96
C ILE A 167 -25.04 13.95 17.72
N TRP A 168 -25.75 15.07 17.45
CA TRP A 168 -25.56 16.34 18.17
C TRP A 168 -25.87 16.22 19.66
N THR A 169 -26.93 15.52 20.01
CA THR A 169 -27.28 15.27 21.42
C THR A 169 -26.13 14.56 22.14
N LEU A 170 -25.65 13.47 21.58
CA LEU A 170 -24.53 12.70 22.14
C LEU A 170 -23.21 13.50 22.14
N ALA A 171 -22.95 14.31 21.12
CA ALA A 171 -21.76 15.14 21.04
C ALA A 171 -21.71 16.19 22.15
N ARG A 172 -22.84 16.83 22.47
CA ARG A 172 -22.96 17.81 23.58
C ARG A 172 -22.76 17.13 24.93
N GLU A 173 -23.40 15.98 25.17
CA GLU A 173 -23.23 15.21 26.40
C GLU A 173 -21.78 14.79 26.64
N ASN A 174 -21.07 14.46 25.59
CA ASN A 174 -19.67 14.04 25.61
C ASN A 174 -18.67 15.20 25.61
N GLY A 175 -19.12 16.46 25.39
CA GLY A 175 -18.25 17.60 25.19
C GLY A 175 -17.45 17.58 23.87
N TRP A 176 -17.94 16.88 22.85
CA TRP A 176 -17.32 16.67 21.53
C TRP A 176 -17.99 17.53 20.44
N VAL A 177 -18.17 18.81 20.74
CA VAL A 177 -18.87 19.76 19.86
C VAL A 177 -18.25 19.81 18.46
N ARG A 178 -16.91 19.84 18.39
CA ARG A 178 -16.19 19.88 17.11
C ARG A 178 -16.41 18.61 16.29
N GLU A 179 -16.37 17.47 16.92
CA GLU A 179 -16.64 16.18 16.28
C GLU A 179 -18.10 16.10 15.81
N GLY A 180 -19.05 16.68 16.58
CA GLY A 180 -20.46 16.83 16.18
C GLY A 180 -20.63 17.70 14.93
N GLU A 181 -19.93 18.85 14.83
CA GLU A 181 -19.94 19.71 13.65
C GLU A 181 -19.41 18.98 12.40
N LEU A 182 -18.30 18.26 12.55
CA LEU A 182 -17.72 17.48 11.45
C LEU A 182 -18.63 16.35 11.00
N ALA A 183 -19.26 15.65 11.94
CA ALA A 183 -20.21 14.58 11.67
C ALA A 183 -21.44 15.09 10.93
N GLU A 184 -22.00 16.25 11.35
CA GLU A 184 -23.14 16.87 10.67
C GLU A 184 -22.78 17.28 9.24
N ARG A 185 -21.64 17.96 9.03
CA ARG A 185 -21.17 18.33 7.68
C ARG A 185 -21.01 17.10 6.79
N TYR A 186 -20.48 16.03 7.35
CA TYR A 186 -20.33 14.77 6.65
C TYR A 186 -21.68 14.20 6.21
N LEU A 187 -22.69 14.16 7.10
CA LEU A 187 -24.04 13.69 6.79
C LEU A 187 -24.74 14.60 5.76
N GLN A 188 -24.53 15.92 5.83
CA GLN A 188 -25.06 16.86 4.82
C GLN A 188 -24.43 16.63 3.45
N HIS A 189 -23.12 16.35 3.40
CA HIS A 189 -22.42 15.99 2.17
C HIS A 189 -22.91 14.67 1.60
N GLN A 190 -23.11 13.66 2.44
CA GLN A 190 -23.69 12.38 2.05
C GLN A 190 -25.14 12.53 1.56
N ALA A 191 -25.95 13.34 2.23
CA ALA A 191 -27.32 13.63 1.80
C ALA A 191 -27.41 14.41 0.48
N SER A 192 -26.39 15.24 0.18
CA SER A 192 -26.28 15.97 -1.09
C SER A 192 -25.70 15.10 -2.20
N ALA A 193 -24.95 14.06 -1.85
CA ALA A 193 -24.33 13.10 -2.76
C ALA A 193 -25.23 11.87 -3.04
N VAL A 194 -26.37 11.74 -2.35
CA VAL A 194 -27.33 10.68 -2.66
C VAL A 194 -28.13 11.13 -3.90
N PRO A 195 -27.88 10.60 -5.10
CA PRO A 195 -28.84 10.71 -6.18
C PRO A 195 -30.12 10.01 -5.71
N ALA A 196 -31.24 10.70 -5.80
CA ALA A 196 -32.56 10.09 -5.65
C ALA A 196 -32.74 9.06 -6.79
N GLY A 197 -32.47 7.81 -6.49
CA GLY A 197 -32.63 6.72 -7.43
C GLY A 197 -31.89 5.48 -6.92
N ASN A 198 -32.58 4.38 -6.87
CA ASN A 198 -32.08 3.02 -6.73
C ASN A 198 -30.79 2.85 -7.55
N GLU A 199 -29.62 3.15 -7.01
CA GLU A 199 -28.38 2.72 -7.65
C GLU A 199 -28.35 1.20 -7.53
N ALA A 200 -28.58 0.57 -8.64
CA ALA A 200 -28.62 -0.87 -8.79
C ALA A 200 -27.35 -1.48 -8.15
N ALA A 201 -27.55 -2.58 -7.43
CA ALA A 201 -26.45 -3.36 -6.90
C ALA A 201 -25.39 -3.56 -7.98
N LEU A 202 -24.16 -3.22 -7.68
CA LEU A 202 -23.05 -3.34 -8.61
C LEU A 202 -22.58 -4.80 -8.65
N ASP A 203 -22.48 -5.36 -9.84
CA ASP A 203 -21.89 -6.70 -10.07
C ASP A 203 -20.85 -6.57 -11.18
N LEU A 204 -19.58 -6.68 -10.80
CA LEU A 204 -18.43 -6.54 -11.68
C LEU A 204 -17.71 -7.86 -11.84
N ILE A 205 -17.35 -8.18 -13.07
CA ILE A 205 -16.48 -9.31 -13.38
C ILE A 205 -15.03 -8.84 -13.34
N VAL A 206 -14.24 -9.44 -12.47
CA VAL A 206 -12.79 -9.24 -12.42
C VAL A 206 -12.11 -10.37 -13.18
N ALA A 207 -11.27 -10.00 -14.13
CA ALA A 207 -10.53 -10.94 -14.96
C ALA A 207 -9.02 -10.71 -14.85
N TRP A 208 -8.24 -11.78 -14.99
CA TRP A 208 -6.79 -11.77 -15.06
C TRP A 208 -6.34 -12.37 -16.39
N HIS A 209 -5.54 -11.62 -17.16
CA HIS A 209 -5.21 -11.97 -18.55
C HIS A 209 -6.45 -12.37 -19.37
N GLY A 210 -7.51 -11.57 -19.28
CA GLY A 210 -8.76 -11.77 -20.00
C GLY A 210 -9.64 -12.92 -19.52
N ALA A 211 -9.19 -13.70 -18.53
CA ALA A 211 -9.95 -14.80 -18.00
C ALA A 211 -10.61 -14.43 -16.66
N PRO A 212 -11.93 -14.62 -16.51
CA PRO A 212 -12.65 -14.29 -15.29
C PRO A 212 -12.06 -14.99 -14.05
N LEU A 213 -11.86 -14.23 -12.96
CA LEU A 213 -11.45 -14.73 -11.64
C LEU A 213 -12.62 -14.82 -10.68
N GLY A 214 -13.61 -13.96 -10.82
CA GLY A 214 -14.73 -13.87 -9.91
C GLY A 214 -15.57 -12.64 -10.11
N HIS A 215 -16.58 -12.51 -9.24
CA HIS A 215 -17.48 -11.37 -9.17
C HIS A 215 -17.17 -10.50 -7.96
N LEU A 216 -17.09 -9.22 -8.19
CA LEU A 216 -16.97 -8.19 -7.16
C LEU A 216 -18.29 -7.44 -7.10
N THR A 217 -19.07 -7.68 -6.05
CA THR A 217 -20.39 -7.09 -5.89
C THR A 217 -20.41 -6.02 -4.80
N HIS A 218 -21.23 -4.99 -4.98
CA HIS A 218 -21.51 -3.98 -3.97
C HIS A 218 -23.03 -3.80 -3.85
N ASP A 219 -23.57 -3.97 -2.64
CA ASP A 219 -25.02 -3.92 -2.40
C ASP A 219 -25.53 -2.54 -1.95
N GLY A 220 -24.71 -1.50 -2.15
CA GLY A 220 -24.93 -0.16 -1.63
C GLY A 220 -24.15 0.14 -0.35
N PHE A 221 -23.69 -0.89 0.38
CA PHE A 221 -23.03 -0.76 1.69
C PHE A 221 -21.71 -1.51 1.77
N GLU A 222 -21.65 -2.74 1.25
CA GLU A 222 -20.52 -3.64 1.45
C GLU A 222 -20.04 -4.24 0.13
N TRP A 223 -18.70 -4.36 0.02
CA TRP A 223 -18.07 -5.12 -1.04
C TRP A 223 -18.05 -6.60 -0.70
N ARG A 224 -18.35 -7.46 -1.69
CA ARG A 224 -18.26 -8.92 -1.59
C ARG A 224 -17.52 -9.49 -2.77
N TRP A 225 -16.50 -10.28 -2.49
CA TRP A 225 -15.77 -11.03 -3.49
C TRP A 225 -16.27 -12.47 -3.57
N ARG A 226 -16.68 -12.89 -4.74
CA ARG A 226 -17.07 -14.28 -5.03
C ARG A 226 -16.15 -14.84 -6.10
N PRO A 227 -15.14 -15.67 -5.74
CA PRO A 227 -14.27 -16.30 -6.73
C PRO A 227 -15.09 -17.30 -7.58
N ILE A 228 -14.78 -17.35 -8.86
CA ILE A 228 -15.23 -18.44 -9.72
C ILE A 228 -14.35 -19.64 -9.41
N ALA A 229 -14.98 -20.81 -9.13
CA ALA A 229 -14.25 -22.04 -8.88
C ALA A 229 -13.48 -22.43 -10.16
N GLN A 230 -12.16 -22.26 -10.15
CA GLN A 230 -11.27 -22.60 -11.26
C GLN A 230 -9.94 -23.12 -10.74
N GLU A 231 -9.29 -23.98 -11.52
CA GLU A 231 -7.91 -24.42 -11.33
C GLU A 231 -6.93 -23.27 -11.67
N ARG A 232 -6.94 -22.21 -10.86
CA ARG A 232 -6.08 -21.03 -11.04
C ARG A 232 -5.55 -20.51 -9.72
N PRO A 233 -4.36 -19.89 -9.69
CA PRO A 233 -3.83 -19.29 -8.50
C PRO A 233 -4.75 -18.19 -7.98
N GLN A 234 -4.99 -18.18 -6.68
CA GLN A 234 -5.77 -17.12 -6.03
C GLN A 234 -4.93 -15.86 -5.88
N ILE A 235 -5.20 -14.86 -6.71
CA ILE A 235 -4.58 -13.53 -6.63
C ILE A 235 -5.39 -12.66 -5.66
N ILE A 236 -6.71 -12.71 -5.75
CA ILE A 236 -7.63 -11.85 -5.01
C ILE A 236 -8.18 -12.60 -3.81
N ARG A 237 -8.02 -12.02 -2.64
CA ARG A 237 -8.57 -12.53 -1.38
C ARG A 237 -9.27 -11.40 -0.65
N GLN A 238 -10.49 -11.62 -0.23
CA GLN A 238 -11.19 -10.69 0.67
C GLN A 238 -10.84 -11.08 2.11
N THR A 239 -9.95 -10.33 2.72
CA THR A 239 -9.44 -10.59 4.07
C THR A 239 -10.36 -10.02 5.15
N THR A 240 -11.04 -8.91 4.84
CA THR A 240 -12.04 -8.30 5.71
C THR A 240 -13.40 -8.32 5.01
N PRO A 241 -14.42 -8.93 5.60
CA PRO A 241 -15.78 -8.86 5.07
C PRO A 241 -16.25 -7.41 4.91
N GLY A 242 -16.97 -7.16 3.85
CA GLY A 242 -17.53 -5.84 3.55
C GLY A 242 -16.57 -4.83 2.92
N ARG A 243 -15.25 -5.13 2.85
CA ARG A 243 -14.26 -4.25 2.23
C ARG A 243 -13.81 -4.76 0.88
N LEU A 244 -13.32 -3.84 0.04
CA LEU A 244 -12.61 -4.22 -1.17
C LEU A 244 -11.45 -5.17 -0.84
N PRO A 245 -11.24 -6.23 -1.65
CA PRO A 245 -10.02 -7.03 -1.55
C PRO A 245 -8.78 -6.13 -1.64
N PRO A 246 -7.76 -6.32 -0.77
CA PRO A 246 -6.58 -5.46 -0.74
C PRO A 246 -5.88 -5.34 -2.08
N PHE A 247 -5.83 -6.43 -2.84
CA PHE A 247 -5.23 -6.44 -4.17
C PHE A 247 -5.99 -5.51 -5.14
N ILE A 248 -7.32 -5.50 -5.12
CA ILE A 248 -8.12 -4.60 -5.94
C ILE A 248 -7.97 -3.15 -5.47
N LEU A 249 -8.00 -2.92 -4.14
CA LEU A 249 -7.82 -1.59 -3.57
C LEU A 249 -6.46 -0.98 -3.97
N SER A 250 -5.40 -1.78 -4.02
CA SER A 250 -4.07 -1.30 -4.38
C SER A 250 -3.92 -0.88 -5.85
N LEU A 251 -4.85 -1.31 -6.71
CA LEU A 251 -4.88 -0.95 -8.14
C LEU A 251 -5.60 0.37 -8.41
N LEU A 252 -6.39 0.87 -7.45
CA LEU A 252 -7.16 2.09 -7.63
C LEU A 252 -6.24 3.33 -7.68
N PRO A 253 -6.67 4.39 -8.39
CA PRO A 253 -5.98 5.66 -8.42
C PRO A 253 -5.78 6.25 -7.02
N GLU A 254 -4.69 6.98 -6.83
CA GLU A 254 -4.40 7.74 -5.64
C GLU A 254 -3.77 9.10 -5.98
N GLY A 255 -3.73 10.01 -5.02
CA GLY A 255 -3.02 11.28 -5.12
C GLY A 255 -3.54 12.18 -6.23
N TRP A 256 -2.69 12.54 -7.20
CA TRP A 256 -3.05 13.45 -8.29
C TRP A 256 -4.24 12.95 -9.11
N LEU A 257 -4.24 11.67 -9.51
CA LEU A 257 -5.29 11.12 -10.36
C LEU A 257 -6.62 10.98 -9.60
N GLU A 258 -6.60 10.58 -8.35
CA GLU A 258 -7.76 10.55 -7.47
C GLU A 258 -8.38 11.95 -7.33
N ASN A 259 -7.54 12.98 -7.10
CA ASN A 259 -7.98 14.38 -6.99
C ASN A 259 -8.61 14.93 -8.28
N ILE A 260 -8.18 14.45 -9.44
CA ILE A 260 -8.74 14.83 -10.75
C ILE A 260 -10.07 14.14 -10.99
N LEU A 261 -10.13 12.83 -10.77
CA LEU A 261 -11.33 12.03 -11.06
C LEU A 261 -12.44 12.33 -10.06
N LYS A 262 -12.12 12.51 -8.77
CA LYS A 262 -13.08 12.77 -7.68
C LYS A 262 -14.22 11.76 -7.64
N GLU A 263 -13.92 10.53 -8.00
CA GLU A 263 -14.85 9.42 -8.09
C GLU A 263 -14.69 8.50 -6.89
N ASP A 264 -15.76 7.87 -6.43
CA ASP A 264 -15.70 6.82 -5.42
C ASP A 264 -15.22 5.49 -6.03
N ASP A 265 -14.86 4.53 -5.17
CA ASP A 265 -14.33 3.22 -5.61
C ASP A 265 -15.25 2.49 -6.58
N ARG A 266 -16.58 2.65 -6.44
CA ARG A 266 -17.59 2.02 -7.31
C ARG A 266 -17.52 2.60 -8.71
N THR A 267 -17.50 3.91 -8.81
CA THR A 267 -17.41 4.63 -10.09
C THR A 267 -16.06 4.37 -10.75
N LEU A 268 -14.96 4.39 -9.98
CA LEU A 268 -13.62 4.07 -10.47
C LEU A 268 -13.56 2.67 -11.07
N LEU A 269 -14.11 1.66 -10.39
CA LEU A 269 -14.12 0.28 -10.88
C LEU A 269 -15.00 0.08 -12.10
N ARG A 270 -16.11 0.83 -12.24
CA ARG A 270 -16.94 0.83 -13.45
C ARG A 270 -16.25 1.49 -14.62
N SER A 271 -15.59 2.62 -14.40
CA SER A 271 -14.98 3.44 -15.46
C SER A 271 -13.64 2.90 -15.95
N GLY A 272 -12.88 2.23 -15.09
CA GLY A 272 -11.53 1.73 -15.40
C GLY A 272 -11.53 0.27 -15.79
N LYS A 273 -11.54 -0.03 -17.08
CA LYS A 273 -11.58 -1.42 -17.57
C LYS A 273 -10.27 -2.17 -17.44
N ARG A 274 -9.13 -1.49 -17.44
CA ARG A 274 -7.78 -2.09 -17.37
C ARG A 274 -6.95 -1.46 -16.26
N TYR A 275 -6.28 -2.31 -15.51
CA TYR A 275 -5.41 -1.95 -14.39
C TYR A 275 -4.04 -2.59 -14.52
N MET A 276 -3.11 -2.21 -13.63
CA MET A 276 -1.84 -2.92 -13.46
C MET A 276 -2.07 -4.40 -13.17
N SER A 277 -1.04 -5.20 -13.23
CA SER A 277 -1.08 -6.65 -13.02
C SER A 277 -1.93 -7.43 -14.03
N ASN A 278 -2.24 -6.83 -15.19
CA ASN A 278 -3.10 -7.42 -16.22
C ASN A 278 -4.50 -7.79 -15.73
N ILE A 279 -4.99 -7.01 -14.75
CA ILE A 279 -6.36 -7.09 -14.24
C ILE A 279 -7.26 -6.24 -15.11
N THR A 280 -8.42 -6.81 -15.40
CA THR A 280 -9.51 -6.14 -16.13
C THR A 280 -10.77 -6.23 -15.29
N VAL A 281 -11.53 -5.15 -15.19
CA VAL A 281 -12.80 -5.09 -14.49
C VAL A 281 -13.87 -4.62 -15.48
N VAL A 282 -14.96 -5.39 -15.62
CA VAL A 282 -16.04 -5.10 -16.57
C VAL A 282 -17.40 -5.39 -15.94
N GLU A 283 -18.46 -4.75 -16.44
CA GLU A 283 -19.83 -5.05 -16.03
C GLU A 283 -20.38 -6.30 -16.74
N HIS A 284 -19.99 -6.53 -17.99
CA HIS A 284 -20.53 -7.62 -18.79
C HIS A 284 -19.43 -8.51 -19.39
N ALA A 285 -19.61 -9.83 -19.34
CA ALA A 285 -18.64 -10.80 -19.87
C ALA A 285 -18.32 -10.59 -21.36
N ALA A 286 -19.26 -10.07 -22.15
CA ALA A 286 -19.04 -9.76 -23.57
C ALA A 286 -17.95 -8.69 -23.77
N GLU A 287 -17.73 -7.81 -22.81
CA GLU A 287 -16.71 -6.79 -22.88
C GLU A 287 -15.29 -7.37 -22.78
N LEU A 288 -15.11 -8.51 -22.11
CA LEU A 288 -13.80 -9.19 -22.04
C LEU A 288 -13.31 -9.65 -23.40
N ALA A 289 -14.22 -10.05 -24.29
CA ALA A 289 -13.86 -10.49 -25.64
C ALA A 289 -13.34 -9.34 -26.52
N ALA A 290 -13.75 -8.10 -26.25
CA ALA A 290 -13.28 -6.91 -26.95
C ALA A 290 -11.92 -6.40 -26.43
N LEU A 291 -11.46 -6.87 -25.25
CA LEU A 291 -10.20 -6.49 -24.65
C LEU A 291 -9.15 -7.54 -24.98
N SER A 292 -8.07 -7.17 -25.68
CA SER A 292 -6.97 -8.10 -25.96
C SER A 292 -6.37 -8.62 -24.65
N PRO A 293 -6.44 -9.94 -24.36
CA PRO A 293 -5.84 -10.51 -23.16
C PRO A 293 -4.30 -10.59 -23.27
N ASP A 294 -3.78 -10.60 -24.50
CA ASP A 294 -2.36 -10.75 -24.80
C ASP A 294 -1.75 -9.41 -25.18
N ILE A 295 -1.02 -8.83 -24.25
CA ILE A 295 -0.24 -7.62 -24.47
C ILE A 295 1.18 -8.06 -24.83
N LEU A 296 1.62 -7.70 -26.03
CA LEU A 296 3.01 -7.85 -26.43
C LEU A 296 3.77 -6.56 -26.14
N LEU A 297 4.96 -6.73 -25.62
CA LEU A 297 5.86 -5.64 -25.28
C LEU A 297 6.81 -5.36 -26.47
N THR A 298 6.73 -4.14 -27.02
CA THR A 298 7.84 -3.60 -27.80
C THR A 298 8.91 -3.15 -26.83
N ARG A 299 10.13 -3.71 -26.95
CA ARG A 299 11.22 -3.43 -26.02
C ARG A 299 11.69 -1.98 -26.14
N LEU A 300 11.74 -1.28 -25.03
CA LEU A 300 12.21 0.11 -24.99
C LEU A 300 13.66 0.22 -25.43
N GLU A 301 14.49 -0.78 -25.11
CA GLU A 301 15.91 -0.84 -25.49
C GLU A 301 16.14 -0.73 -27.00
N SER A 302 15.20 -1.23 -27.82
CA SER A 302 15.28 -1.14 -29.29
C SER A 302 15.10 0.30 -29.83
N HIS A 303 14.61 1.20 -28.98
CA HIS A 303 14.35 2.60 -29.30
C HIS A 303 15.00 3.54 -28.27
N THR A 304 16.17 3.13 -27.74
CA THR A 304 16.93 3.90 -26.75
C THR A 304 18.42 3.89 -27.12
N GLU A 305 19.03 5.05 -27.10
CA GLU A 305 20.47 5.23 -27.25
C GLU A 305 21.00 6.06 -26.09
N ASP A 306 22.02 5.57 -25.40
CA ASP A 306 22.65 6.22 -24.25
C ASP A 306 21.64 6.77 -23.19
N GLY A 307 20.57 6.00 -22.93
CA GLY A 307 19.54 6.38 -21.96
C GLY A 307 18.51 7.41 -22.47
N THR A 308 18.60 7.79 -23.74
CA THR A 308 17.66 8.69 -24.42
C THR A 308 16.71 7.89 -25.32
N PHE A 309 15.42 8.15 -25.25
CA PHE A 309 14.44 7.61 -26.18
C PHE A 309 14.61 8.24 -27.56
N THR A 310 14.86 7.41 -28.57
CA THR A 310 15.10 7.82 -29.95
C THR A 310 13.89 7.69 -30.86
N GLY A 311 12.79 7.12 -30.36
CA GLY A 311 11.52 7.02 -31.08
C GLY A 311 10.76 8.35 -31.14
N LYS A 312 9.52 8.29 -31.64
CA LYS A 312 8.65 9.45 -31.78
C LYS A 312 7.67 9.54 -30.62
N TYR A 313 7.74 10.62 -29.84
CA TYR A 313 6.70 10.92 -28.84
C TYR A 313 5.45 11.50 -29.55
N ALA A 314 4.29 10.89 -29.32
CA ALA A 314 2.99 11.28 -29.86
C ALA A 314 1.93 11.42 -28.73
N GLY A 315 2.37 11.87 -27.57
CA GLY A 315 1.53 12.14 -26.41
C GLY A 315 1.18 13.63 -26.24
N PRO A 316 0.54 13.99 -25.11
CA PRO A 316 0.17 15.36 -24.83
C PRO A 316 1.38 16.27 -24.60
N GLY A 317 1.26 17.53 -24.99
CA GLY A 317 2.14 18.64 -24.67
C GLY A 317 1.41 19.72 -23.88
N ARG A 318 2.03 20.92 -23.73
CA ARG A 318 1.37 22.08 -23.11
C ARG A 318 0.27 22.67 -23.98
N GLY A 319 0.40 22.54 -25.31
CA GLY A 319 -0.48 23.21 -26.29
C GLY A 319 -0.13 24.68 -26.50
N GLU A 320 -0.79 25.31 -27.48
CA GLU A 320 -0.52 26.71 -27.89
C GLU A 320 -1.09 27.77 -26.92
N ILE A 321 -2.03 27.41 -26.05
CA ILE A 321 -2.71 28.34 -25.14
C ILE A 321 -2.64 27.78 -23.73
N GLU A 322 -1.84 28.36 -22.85
CA GLU A 322 -1.80 28.28 -21.38
C GLU A 322 -2.38 27.02 -20.68
N THR A 323 -2.76 25.97 -21.42
CA THR A 323 -3.22 24.71 -20.84
C THR A 323 -2.03 23.96 -20.27
N LYS A 324 -2.06 23.75 -18.98
CA LYS A 324 -1.06 22.96 -18.30
C LYS A 324 -1.07 21.53 -18.83
N PHE A 325 0.09 20.92 -19.01
CA PHE A 325 0.22 19.51 -19.38
C PHE A 325 -0.70 18.58 -18.57
N GLU A 326 -0.83 18.84 -17.28
CA GLU A 326 -1.72 18.13 -16.35
C GLU A 326 -3.18 18.16 -16.78
N HIS A 327 -3.66 19.29 -17.31
CA HIS A 327 -5.03 19.42 -17.82
C HIS A 327 -5.23 18.55 -19.07
N ASN A 328 -4.27 18.55 -19.99
CA ASN A 328 -4.34 17.72 -21.21
C ASN A 328 -4.27 16.21 -20.84
N LEU A 329 -3.47 15.85 -19.86
CA LEU A 329 -3.41 14.50 -19.34
C LEU A 329 -4.71 14.10 -18.64
N ALA A 330 -5.32 15.00 -17.87
CA ALA A 330 -6.63 14.78 -17.24
C ALA A 330 -7.72 14.46 -18.29
N GLN A 331 -7.72 15.14 -19.45
CA GLN A 331 -8.64 14.82 -20.54
C GLN A 331 -8.44 13.42 -21.12
N ILE A 332 -7.20 12.92 -21.13
CA ILE A 332 -6.93 11.52 -21.51
C ILE A 332 -7.54 10.56 -20.49
N TYR A 333 -7.37 10.81 -19.20
CA TYR A 333 -7.95 9.98 -18.15
C TYR A 333 -9.48 10.08 -18.04
N ALA A 334 -10.09 11.15 -18.53
CA ALA A 334 -11.55 11.25 -18.63
C ALA A 334 -12.16 10.24 -19.63
N ARG A 335 -11.34 9.62 -20.50
CA ARG A 335 -11.81 8.61 -21.45
C ARG A 335 -11.87 7.24 -20.76
N ALA A 336 -13.04 6.60 -20.85
CA ALA A 336 -13.32 5.32 -20.17
C ALA A 336 -12.41 4.15 -20.56
N ASP A 337 -11.76 4.21 -21.73
CA ASP A 337 -10.86 3.17 -22.24
C ASP A 337 -9.38 3.42 -21.90
N THR A 338 -9.07 4.47 -21.10
CA THR A 338 -7.72 4.74 -20.61
C THR A 338 -7.44 3.92 -19.35
N PRO A 339 -6.35 3.14 -19.30
CA PRO A 339 -5.96 2.40 -18.11
C PRO A 339 -5.73 3.30 -16.90
N ARG A 340 -6.19 2.89 -15.71
CA ARG A 340 -5.97 3.60 -14.47
C ARG A 340 -4.64 3.18 -13.83
N LEU A 341 -3.92 4.15 -13.30
CA LEU A 341 -2.64 3.95 -12.62
C LEU A 341 -2.74 4.39 -11.19
N SER A 342 -2.19 3.57 -10.30
CA SER A 342 -1.98 3.92 -8.89
C SER A 342 -0.69 4.71 -8.71
N GLY A 343 -0.60 5.55 -7.68
CA GLY A 343 0.57 6.33 -7.26
C GLY A 343 0.33 7.83 -7.22
N VAL A 344 1.03 8.51 -6.32
CA VAL A 344 0.85 9.96 -6.05
C VAL A 344 1.43 10.84 -7.16
N GLN A 345 2.56 10.41 -7.76
CA GLN A 345 3.21 11.12 -8.85
C GLN A 345 2.36 11.08 -10.12
N ILE A 346 2.36 12.17 -10.88
CA ILE A 346 1.75 12.21 -12.21
C ILE A 346 2.36 11.14 -13.10
N LYS A 347 1.53 10.29 -13.69
CA LYS A 347 1.94 9.19 -14.58
C LYS A 347 0.97 9.12 -15.76
N ALA A 348 1.45 8.70 -16.92
CA ALA A 348 0.62 8.44 -18.08
C ALA A 348 0.80 7.00 -18.59
N PRO A 349 -0.29 6.25 -18.81
CA PRO A 349 -0.21 4.94 -19.44
C PRO A 349 0.08 5.10 -20.93
N MET A 350 1.16 4.50 -21.42
CA MET A 350 1.63 4.67 -22.79
C MET A 350 1.71 3.31 -23.51
N TYR A 351 1.62 3.40 -24.82
CA TYR A 351 1.88 2.32 -25.76
C TYR A 351 3.06 2.69 -26.66
N LEU A 352 4.07 1.86 -26.66
CA LEU A 352 5.17 1.91 -27.65
C LEU A 352 4.85 0.88 -28.73
N ASP A 353 4.67 1.33 -29.95
CA ASP A 353 4.46 0.43 -31.08
C ASP A 353 5.78 -0.09 -31.68
N PRO A 354 5.74 -1.11 -32.57
CA PRO A 354 6.93 -1.65 -33.21
C PRO A 354 7.71 -0.65 -34.06
N ASP A 355 7.06 0.41 -34.54
CA ASP A 355 7.69 1.46 -35.35
C ASP A 355 8.33 2.56 -34.48
N GLY A 356 8.33 2.40 -33.15
CA GLY A 356 8.94 3.32 -32.21
C GLY A 356 8.09 4.55 -31.88
N VAL A 357 6.77 4.53 -32.13
CA VAL A 357 5.89 5.62 -31.75
C VAL A 357 5.34 5.39 -30.34
N LEU A 358 5.62 6.32 -29.45
CA LEU A 358 5.15 6.34 -28.06
C LEU A 358 3.90 7.20 -27.96
N SER A 359 2.73 6.60 -27.72
CA SER A 359 1.43 7.28 -27.68
C SER A 359 0.63 6.87 -26.43
N PRO A 360 -0.36 7.67 -25.99
CA PRO A 360 -1.28 7.26 -24.93
C PRO A 360 -1.93 5.91 -25.20
N SER A 361 -2.11 5.09 -24.19
CA SER A 361 -2.67 3.74 -24.33
C SER A 361 -4.20 3.70 -24.34
N THR A 362 -4.87 4.83 -24.57
CA THR A 362 -6.32 4.90 -24.77
C THR A 362 -6.72 4.05 -25.98
N GLY A 363 -7.53 3.01 -25.77
CA GLY A 363 -7.90 2.05 -26.81
C GLY A 363 -6.74 1.19 -27.37
N LYS A 364 -5.54 1.30 -26.80
CA LYS A 364 -4.31 0.58 -27.19
C LYS A 364 -3.77 -0.25 -26.02
N PRO A 365 -2.83 -1.20 -26.25
CA PRO A 365 -2.15 -1.89 -25.17
C PRO A 365 -1.46 -0.91 -24.22
N PHE A 366 -1.38 -1.25 -22.94
CA PHE A 366 -0.65 -0.49 -21.93
C PHE A 366 0.70 -1.18 -21.67
N THR A 367 1.76 -0.66 -22.24
CA THR A 367 3.09 -1.29 -22.23
C THR A 367 4.15 -0.51 -21.48
N HIS A 368 3.99 0.80 -21.37
CA HIS A 368 4.96 1.71 -20.77
C HIS A 368 4.31 2.74 -19.87
N ILE A 369 5.06 3.27 -18.93
CA ILE A 369 4.62 4.33 -18.01
C ILE A 369 5.47 5.57 -18.26
N LEU A 370 4.86 6.67 -18.65
CA LEU A 370 5.51 7.97 -18.74
C LEU A 370 5.35 8.70 -17.41
N LYS A 371 6.45 9.22 -16.90
CA LYS A 371 6.53 10.03 -15.69
C LYS A 371 7.06 11.41 -16.08
N PRO A 372 6.17 12.40 -16.21
CA PRO A 372 6.57 13.76 -16.58
C PRO A 372 7.27 14.45 -15.41
N ALA A 373 7.94 15.55 -15.72
CA ALA A 373 8.49 16.45 -14.71
C ALA A 373 7.37 16.96 -13.78
N GLY A 374 7.69 17.08 -12.51
CA GLY A 374 6.78 17.66 -11.52
C GLY A 374 6.64 19.17 -11.69
N THR A 375 5.68 19.75 -10.99
CA THR A 375 5.48 21.21 -10.95
C THR A 375 6.29 21.86 -9.82
N SER A 376 6.66 23.13 -9.98
CA SER A 376 7.15 24.01 -8.92
C SER A 376 8.29 23.46 -8.06
N GLY A 377 9.46 23.25 -8.67
CA GLY A 377 10.67 22.82 -7.93
C GLY A 377 10.95 21.34 -7.94
N TYR A 378 10.14 20.55 -8.64
CA TYR A 378 10.30 19.10 -8.83
C TYR A 378 10.59 18.71 -10.29
N ASP A 379 11.02 19.65 -11.13
CA ASP A 379 11.28 19.45 -12.55
C ASP A 379 12.36 18.38 -12.81
N ALA A 380 13.29 18.19 -11.87
CA ALA A 380 14.37 17.22 -11.98
C ALA A 380 14.00 15.78 -11.55
N VAL A 381 12.77 15.52 -11.09
CA VAL A 381 12.36 14.17 -10.60
C VAL A 381 12.60 13.07 -11.64
N PRO A 382 12.24 13.21 -12.93
CA PRO A 382 12.52 12.18 -13.94
C PRO A 382 14.01 11.86 -14.10
N LEU A 383 14.86 12.88 -14.03
CA LEU A 383 16.31 12.74 -14.12
C LEU A 383 16.91 12.06 -12.88
N VAL A 384 16.41 12.42 -11.72
CA VAL A 384 16.81 11.82 -10.43
C VAL A 384 16.41 10.35 -10.39
N GLU A 385 15.19 10.02 -10.81
CA GLU A 385 14.71 8.63 -10.86
C GLU A 385 15.51 7.83 -11.91
N TRP A 386 15.74 8.38 -13.10
CA TRP A 386 16.58 7.75 -14.11
C TRP A 386 17.99 7.44 -13.56
N THR A 387 18.59 8.41 -12.86
CA THR A 387 19.92 8.28 -12.24
C THR A 387 19.91 7.18 -11.15
N ALA A 388 18.85 7.14 -10.33
CA ALA A 388 18.68 6.09 -9.31
C ALA A 388 18.54 4.70 -9.94
N MET A 389 17.77 4.58 -11.02
CA MET A 389 17.64 3.33 -11.77
C MET A 389 18.95 2.91 -12.42
N ALA A 390 19.71 3.83 -13.01
CA ALA A 390 21.03 3.58 -13.58
C ALA A 390 22.03 3.10 -12.51
N LEU A 391 22.05 3.77 -11.34
CA LEU A 391 22.86 3.35 -10.20
C LEU A 391 22.41 1.98 -9.67
N GLY A 392 21.10 1.76 -9.57
CA GLY A 392 20.53 0.47 -9.16
C GLY A 392 20.97 -0.67 -10.06
N ARG A 393 20.95 -0.46 -11.37
CA ARG A 393 21.48 -1.45 -12.35
C ARG A 393 22.97 -1.68 -12.16
N ALA A 394 23.74 -0.61 -11.95
CA ALA A 394 25.20 -0.69 -11.76
C ALA A 394 25.59 -1.44 -10.47
N VAL A 395 24.74 -1.45 -9.46
CA VAL A 395 24.93 -2.22 -8.21
C VAL A 395 24.21 -3.59 -8.23
N GLY A 396 23.78 -4.07 -9.40
CA GLY A 396 23.31 -5.44 -9.60
C GLY A 396 21.84 -5.70 -9.28
N PHE A 397 20.97 -4.67 -9.19
CA PHE A 397 19.54 -4.91 -9.18
C PHE A 397 19.01 -5.24 -10.57
N ALA A 398 18.01 -6.10 -10.66
CA ALA A 398 17.12 -6.15 -11.79
C ALA A 398 16.34 -4.83 -11.84
N VAL A 399 16.45 -4.10 -12.95
CA VAL A 399 15.81 -2.78 -13.15
C VAL A 399 15.12 -2.80 -14.51
N PRO A 400 13.85 -2.39 -14.63
CA PRO A 400 13.18 -2.32 -15.92
C PRO A 400 13.90 -1.34 -16.87
N ALA A 401 13.76 -1.56 -18.17
CA ALA A 401 14.27 -0.63 -19.16
C ALA A 401 13.62 0.75 -18.95
N ALA A 402 14.43 1.79 -19.00
CA ALA A 402 13.99 3.17 -18.80
C ALA A 402 14.85 4.12 -19.64
N ALA A 403 14.22 5.16 -20.18
CA ALA A 403 14.88 6.18 -20.98
C ALA A 403 14.27 7.56 -20.70
N LEU A 404 15.04 8.61 -20.95
CA LEU A 404 14.54 9.98 -20.94
C LEU A 404 13.92 10.31 -22.29
N VAL A 405 12.77 10.96 -22.27
CA VAL A 405 12.00 11.37 -23.45
C VAL A 405 12.05 12.89 -23.58
N ALA A 406 12.49 13.38 -24.73
CA ALA A 406 12.37 14.79 -25.08
C ALA A 406 10.88 15.16 -25.25
N MET A 407 10.42 16.12 -24.48
CA MET A 407 9.02 16.54 -24.47
C MET A 407 8.78 17.73 -25.39
N PRO A 408 7.57 17.84 -26.01
CA PRO A 408 7.20 18.99 -26.81
C PRO A 408 7.09 20.27 -25.96
N ASP A 409 6.96 21.43 -26.64
CA ASP A 409 6.64 22.73 -26.05
C ASP A 409 7.64 23.20 -24.99
N ASN A 410 8.93 22.88 -25.16
CA ASN A 410 10.01 23.19 -24.23
C ASN A 410 9.75 22.68 -22.78
N MET A 411 9.01 21.59 -22.65
CA MET A 411 8.81 20.94 -21.35
C MET A 411 10.12 20.24 -20.91
N PRO A 412 10.38 20.15 -19.59
CA PRO A 412 11.46 19.31 -19.09
C PRO A 412 11.31 17.85 -19.55
N PRO A 413 12.42 17.11 -19.68
CA PRO A 413 12.37 15.70 -20.06
C PRO A 413 11.50 14.87 -19.13
N SER A 414 10.80 13.89 -19.69
CA SER A 414 10.03 12.89 -18.94
C SER A 414 10.82 11.58 -18.87
N LEU A 415 10.53 10.75 -17.87
CA LEU A 415 11.04 9.39 -17.79
C LEU A 415 10.00 8.44 -18.38
N ILE A 416 10.42 7.58 -19.31
CA ILE A 416 9.62 6.43 -19.76
C ILE A 416 10.18 5.15 -19.16
N VAL A 417 9.30 4.30 -18.62
CA VAL A 417 9.65 3.02 -18.00
C VAL A 417 8.86 1.90 -18.65
N GLU A 418 9.54 0.85 -19.06
CA GLU A 418 8.94 -0.37 -19.61
C GLU A 418 8.26 -1.16 -18.50
N ARG A 419 7.04 -1.65 -18.73
CA ARG A 419 6.37 -2.57 -17.80
C ARG A 419 7.05 -3.94 -17.83
N PHE A 420 7.39 -4.45 -16.66
CA PHE A 420 8.04 -5.75 -16.48
C PHE A 420 7.04 -6.88 -16.10
N ASP A 421 5.76 -6.54 -15.95
CA ASP A 421 4.68 -7.48 -15.63
C ASP A 421 3.86 -7.91 -16.86
N ILE A 422 4.39 -7.75 -18.06
CA ILE A 422 3.77 -8.15 -19.33
C ILE A 422 4.67 -9.09 -20.13
N ARG A 423 4.11 -9.71 -21.17
CA ARG A 423 4.81 -10.69 -22.01
C ARG A 423 5.83 -10.00 -22.92
N THR A 424 6.94 -10.68 -23.17
CA THR A 424 8.01 -10.15 -24.01
C THR A 424 7.95 -10.67 -25.45
N ASP A 425 7.31 -11.81 -25.68
CA ASP A 425 7.17 -12.40 -27.01
C ASP A 425 5.90 -13.29 -27.11
N LEU A 426 5.61 -13.77 -28.33
CA LEU A 426 4.44 -14.62 -28.61
C LEU A 426 4.57 -16.03 -28.02
N THR A 427 5.76 -16.48 -27.73
CA THR A 427 6.01 -17.83 -27.19
C THR A 427 5.89 -17.86 -25.67
N ASP A 428 6.04 -16.70 -25.03
CA ASP A 428 5.91 -16.53 -23.59
C ASP A 428 4.43 -16.62 -23.16
N LYS A 429 4.05 -17.76 -22.62
CA LYS A 429 2.69 -18.02 -22.11
C LYS A 429 2.51 -17.69 -20.64
N ARG A 430 3.53 -17.17 -19.96
CA ARG A 430 3.45 -16.86 -18.53
C ARG A 430 2.33 -15.87 -18.22
N MET A 431 1.67 -16.11 -17.13
CA MET A 431 0.71 -15.20 -16.52
C MET A 431 1.41 -14.46 -15.37
N LEU A 432 1.49 -13.17 -15.48
CA LEU A 432 2.24 -12.30 -14.55
C LEU A 432 1.29 -11.46 -13.73
N ALA A 433 1.43 -11.48 -12.40
CA ALA A 433 0.75 -10.59 -11.49
C ALA A 433 1.76 -9.83 -10.63
N LEU A 434 1.57 -8.53 -10.50
CA LEU A 434 2.35 -7.66 -9.64
C LEU A 434 1.50 -7.27 -8.43
N GLU A 435 1.89 -7.68 -7.24
CA GLU A 435 1.19 -7.35 -5.99
C GLU A 435 2.09 -6.51 -5.10
N ASP A 436 1.69 -5.24 -4.84
CA ASP A 436 2.44 -4.36 -3.97
C ASP A 436 2.36 -4.78 -2.50
N LEU A 437 3.27 -4.27 -1.67
CA LEU A 437 3.34 -4.66 -0.28
C LEU A 437 2.24 -4.06 0.60
N CYS A 438 1.48 -3.05 0.15
CA CYS A 438 0.24 -2.66 0.82
C CYS A 438 -0.78 -3.79 0.74
N SER A 439 -0.98 -4.35 -0.46
CA SER A 439 -1.85 -5.52 -0.65
C SER A 439 -1.37 -6.73 0.14
N VAL A 440 -0.08 -7.07 0.07
CA VAL A 440 0.51 -8.20 0.78
C VAL A 440 0.32 -8.09 2.30
N LEU A 441 0.50 -6.89 2.86
CA LEU A 441 0.33 -6.60 4.29
C LEU A 441 -1.11 -6.28 4.67
N ASP A 442 -2.01 -6.23 3.67
CA ASP A 442 -3.41 -5.90 3.86
C ASP A 442 -3.61 -4.53 4.52
N LEU A 443 -2.86 -3.55 4.03
CA LEU A 443 -2.91 -2.17 4.46
C LEU A 443 -3.58 -1.30 3.40
N PRO A 444 -4.39 -0.32 3.81
CA PRO A 444 -4.91 0.67 2.89
C PRO A 444 -3.78 1.57 2.36
N THR A 445 -4.03 2.23 1.25
CA THR A 445 -3.03 3.07 0.56
C THR A 445 -2.49 4.20 1.46
N GLU A 446 -3.34 4.77 2.32
CA GLU A 446 -2.96 5.84 3.27
C GLU A 446 -1.93 5.36 4.30
N ALA A 447 -1.90 4.05 4.59
CA ALA A 447 -0.96 3.43 5.51
C ALA A 447 0.34 2.94 4.85
N LYS A 448 0.61 3.34 3.60
CA LYS A 448 1.80 2.88 2.85
C LYS A 448 3.15 3.21 3.51
N TYR A 449 3.18 4.17 4.43
CA TYR A 449 4.34 4.54 5.25
C TYR A 449 4.34 3.87 6.64
N ASP A 450 3.28 3.16 7.04
CA ASP A 450 3.09 2.61 8.38
C ASP A 450 3.64 1.18 8.54
N ALA A 451 4.83 0.93 7.99
CA ALA A 451 5.50 -0.36 8.13
C ALA A 451 6.98 -0.20 8.48
N THR A 452 7.65 -1.32 8.72
CA THR A 452 9.09 -1.40 8.90
C THR A 452 9.68 -2.42 7.95
N MET A 453 10.99 -2.31 7.68
CA MET A 453 11.69 -3.26 6.82
C MET A 453 11.61 -4.70 7.37
N GLU A 454 11.63 -4.85 8.69
CA GLU A 454 11.48 -6.15 9.36
C GLU A 454 10.09 -6.76 9.13
N ARG A 455 9.05 -5.93 9.14
CA ARG A 455 7.67 -6.38 8.84
C ARG A 455 7.57 -6.89 7.41
N ILE A 456 8.23 -6.21 6.47
CA ILE A 456 8.30 -6.63 5.07
C ILE A 456 8.99 -7.99 4.96
N VAL A 457 10.16 -8.18 5.57
CA VAL A 457 10.87 -9.47 5.56
C VAL A 457 9.97 -10.59 6.07
N ARG A 458 9.30 -10.39 7.21
CA ARG A 458 8.38 -11.39 7.78
C ARG A 458 7.19 -11.71 6.89
N ALA A 459 6.65 -10.72 6.17
CA ALA A 459 5.52 -10.92 5.27
C ALA A 459 5.91 -11.59 3.95
N VAL A 460 7.07 -11.26 3.40
CA VAL A 460 7.53 -11.78 2.10
C VAL A 460 8.05 -13.22 2.21
N ARG A 461 8.79 -13.56 3.25
CA ARG A 461 9.43 -14.88 3.38
C ARG A 461 8.48 -16.07 3.18
N PRO A 462 7.30 -16.15 3.82
CA PRO A 462 6.39 -17.28 3.65
C PRO A 462 5.72 -17.35 2.28
N LEU A 463 5.75 -16.25 1.51
CA LEU A 463 5.15 -16.17 0.18
C LEU A 463 6.17 -16.43 -0.93
N SER A 464 7.44 -16.17 -0.69
CA SER A 464 8.49 -16.27 -1.68
C SER A 464 8.86 -17.73 -1.98
N THR A 465 9.10 -18.02 -3.26
CA THR A 465 9.66 -19.31 -3.71
C THR A 465 11.18 -19.42 -3.53
N ALA A 466 11.85 -18.31 -3.16
CA ALA A 466 13.27 -18.27 -2.81
C ALA A 466 13.48 -17.29 -1.63
N PRO A 467 13.05 -17.66 -0.41
CA PRO A 467 12.93 -16.74 0.73
C PRO A 467 14.26 -16.10 1.18
N ASP A 468 15.37 -16.81 1.09
CA ASP A 468 16.68 -16.27 1.48
C ASP A 468 17.18 -15.25 0.44
N ASP A 469 17.03 -15.54 -0.86
CA ASP A 469 17.37 -14.59 -1.93
C ASP A 469 16.54 -13.31 -1.82
N ASP A 470 15.22 -13.45 -1.61
CA ASP A 470 14.35 -12.27 -1.49
C ASP A 470 14.61 -11.49 -0.21
N THR A 471 15.02 -12.14 0.88
CA THR A 471 15.50 -11.45 2.08
C THR A 471 16.76 -10.65 1.78
N LEU A 472 17.71 -11.22 1.01
CA LEU A 472 18.90 -10.49 0.55
C LEU A 472 18.52 -9.31 -0.37
N ILE A 473 17.55 -9.48 -1.26
CA ILE A 473 17.04 -8.39 -2.10
C ILE A 473 16.46 -7.27 -1.22
N ILE A 474 15.65 -7.59 -0.22
CA ILE A 474 15.06 -6.60 0.70
C ILE A 474 16.16 -5.88 1.50
N LEU A 475 17.17 -6.60 2.00
CA LEU A 475 18.34 -6.01 2.66
C LEU A 475 19.06 -5.02 1.73
N ARG A 476 19.36 -5.44 0.50
CA ARG A 476 20.01 -4.60 -0.50
C ARG A 476 19.17 -3.39 -0.88
N ARG A 477 17.84 -3.54 -1.01
CA ARG A 477 16.89 -2.44 -1.27
C ARG A 477 16.89 -1.40 -0.14
N ALA A 478 16.87 -1.86 1.12
CA ALA A 478 16.95 -0.97 2.28
C ALA A 478 18.29 -0.20 2.32
N LEU A 479 19.40 -0.90 2.06
CA LEU A 479 20.72 -0.27 1.99
C LEU A 479 20.81 0.72 0.84
N PHE A 480 20.33 0.37 -0.34
CA PHE A 480 20.32 1.23 -1.52
C PHE A 480 19.48 2.49 -1.28
N ALA A 481 18.25 2.35 -0.75
CA ALA A 481 17.41 3.47 -0.38
C ALA A 481 18.09 4.40 0.63
N TRP A 482 18.80 3.84 1.62
CA TRP A 482 19.63 4.62 2.52
C TRP A 482 20.73 5.37 1.76
N LEU A 483 21.47 4.72 0.87
CA LEU A 483 22.58 5.35 0.13
C LEU A 483 22.13 6.52 -0.70
N ILE A 484 21.03 6.39 -1.45
CA ILE A 484 20.53 7.45 -2.32
C ILE A 484 19.63 8.47 -1.59
N ALA A 485 19.40 8.30 -0.30
CA ALA A 485 18.47 9.14 0.48
C ALA A 485 17.03 9.10 -0.07
N ASP A 486 16.54 7.90 -0.35
CA ASP A 486 15.17 7.67 -0.78
C ASP A 486 14.20 7.80 0.39
N GLY A 487 13.56 8.95 0.50
CA GLY A 487 12.53 9.22 1.51
C GLY A 487 11.13 8.79 1.04
N ASP A 488 10.99 8.26 -0.18
CA ASP A 488 9.71 7.81 -0.74
C ASP A 488 9.64 6.29 -0.96
N MET A 489 10.62 5.52 -0.50
CA MET A 489 10.56 4.06 -0.57
C MET A 489 9.51 3.50 0.40
N HIS A 490 8.24 3.62 0.05
CA HIS A 490 7.10 3.09 0.80
C HIS A 490 6.66 1.71 0.29
N LEU A 491 5.62 1.13 0.92
CA LEU A 491 5.13 -0.23 0.61
C LEU A 491 4.71 -0.43 -0.85
N LYS A 492 4.17 0.59 -1.53
CA LYS A 492 3.76 0.49 -2.94
C LYS A 492 4.93 0.56 -3.93
N ASN A 493 6.12 0.99 -3.48
CA ASN A 493 7.35 1.00 -4.28
C ASN A 493 8.13 -0.33 -4.18
N MET A 494 7.53 -1.32 -3.52
CA MET A 494 7.99 -2.70 -3.46
C MET A 494 6.82 -3.65 -3.72
N ALA A 495 7.07 -4.72 -4.48
CA ALA A 495 6.05 -5.67 -4.86
C ALA A 495 6.58 -7.09 -4.97
N LEU A 496 5.68 -8.06 -4.99
CA LEU A 496 5.93 -9.43 -5.41
C LEU A 496 5.48 -9.62 -6.85
N LEU A 497 6.37 -10.11 -7.69
CA LEU A 497 6.05 -10.60 -9.02
C LEU A 497 5.71 -12.08 -8.92
N LYS A 498 4.46 -12.42 -9.25
CA LYS A 498 3.90 -13.77 -9.18
C LYS A 498 3.70 -14.31 -10.58
N ILE A 499 4.19 -15.51 -10.82
CA ILE A 499 4.18 -16.13 -12.15
C ILE A 499 3.49 -17.48 -12.06
N ALA A 500 2.53 -17.71 -12.98
CA ALA A 500 1.91 -18.99 -13.22
C ALA A 500 1.91 -19.31 -14.71
N GLN A 501 1.75 -20.58 -15.05
CA GLN A 501 1.41 -21.01 -16.40
C GLN A 501 -0.12 -21.14 -16.54
N PRO A 502 -0.68 -21.02 -17.73
CA PRO A 502 -2.09 -21.34 -17.95
C PRO A 502 -2.43 -22.74 -17.44
N GLY A 503 -3.50 -22.89 -16.65
CA GLY A 503 -3.94 -24.17 -16.09
C GLY A 503 -3.28 -24.56 -14.76
N GLU A 504 -2.35 -23.78 -14.22
CA GLU A 504 -1.80 -24.02 -12.88
C GLU A 504 -2.72 -23.44 -11.79
N SER A 505 -2.91 -24.19 -10.71
CA SER A 505 -3.70 -23.76 -9.53
C SER A 505 -2.87 -22.98 -8.49
N GLN A 506 -1.55 -22.93 -8.66
CA GLN A 506 -0.63 -22.23 -7.77
C GLN A 506 0.38 -21.43 -8.58
N PHE A 507 0.96 -20.39 -7.96
CA PHE A 507 2.07 -19.67 -8.54
C PHE A 507 3.34 -20.54 -8.53
N ARG A 508 3.95 -20.71 -9.68
CA ARG A 508 5.22 -21.44 -9.84
C ARG A 508 6.39 -20.63 -9.27
N CYS A 509 6.31 -19.30 -9.40
CA CYS A 509 7.33 -18.39 -8.97
C CYS A 509 6.69 -17.18 -8.29
N VAL A 510 7.15 -16.87 -7.08
CA VAL A 510 6.80 -15.66 -6.33
C VAL A 510 8.11 -15.06 -5.85
N ARG A 511 8.49 -13.91 -6.37
CA ARG A 511 9.77 -13.26 -6.10
C ARG A 511 9.59 -11.76 -5.90
N MET A 512 10.53 -11.12 -5.21
CA MET A 512 10.60 -9.67 -5.18
C MET A 512 10.68 -9.11 -6.61
N ALA A 513 9.87 -8.11 -6.90
CA ALA A 513 9.87 -7.40 -8.18
C ALA A 513 11.21 -6.65 -8.40
N PRO A 514 11.56 -6.32 -9.66
CA PRO A 514 12.67 -5.43 -9.97
C PRO A 514 12.65 -4.12 -9.18
N LEU A 515 13.77 -3.41 -9.13
CA LEU A 515 13.85 -2.06 -8.57
C LEU A 515 13.11 -1.08 -9.47
N TYR A 516 12.08 -0.39 -8.95
CA TYR A 516 11.32 0.65 -9.62
C TYR A 516 10.97 1.78 -8.64
N ASP A 517 10.57 2.94 -9.13
CA ASP A 517 10.17 4.11 -8.34
C ASP A 517 11.21 4.49 -7.25
N ALA A 518 12.51 4.37 -7.55
CA ALA A 518 13.57 4.78 -6.63
C ALA A 518 13.94 6.25 -6.88
N VAL A 519 13.84 7.09 -5.87
CA VAL A 519 14.08 8.53 -6.00
C VAL A 519 14.74 9.09 -4.74
N THR A 520 15.74 9.96 -4.90
CA THR A 520 16.25 10.72 -3.76
C THR A 520 15.32 11.90 -3.45
N THR A 521 14.95 12.07 -2.20
CA THR A 521 14.11 13.20 -1.76
C THR A 521 14.92 14.37 -1.23
N ARG A 522 16.05 14.11 -0.61
CA ARG A 522 16.88 15.13 0.09
C ARG A 522 17.50 16.20 -0.79
N VAL A 523 17.53 16.02 -2.08
CA VAL A 523 18.08 17.00 -3.04
C VAL A 523 17.10 18.12 -3.38
N PHE A 524 15.82 17.95 -3.03
CA PHE A 524 14.81 18.97 -3.25
C PHE A 524 14.75 19.95 -2.08
N PRO A 525 14.60 21.27 -2.35
CA PRO A 525 14.73 22.32 -1.33
C PRO A 525 13.86 22.11 -0.09
N ASN A 526 12.62 21.67 -0.28
CA ASN A 526 11.65 21.48 0.81
C ASN A 526 11.84 20.15 1.55
N LEU A 527 12.69 19.23 1.07
CA LEU A 527 12.89 17.88 1.58
C LEU A 527 14.33 17.62 2.09
N LYS A 528 15.13 18.67 2.31
CA LYS A 528 16.54 18.54 2.72
C LYS A 528 16.76 17.72 4.00
N HIS A 529 15.76 17.62 4.86
CA HIS A 529 15.82 16.87 6.12
C HIS A 529 14.99 15.60 6.07
N ASP A 530 14.56 15.19 4.88
CA ASP A 530 13.76 13.99 4.70
C ASP A 530 14.52 12.74 5.16
N ARG A 531 13.79 11.73 5.59
CA ARG A 531 14.29 10.49 6.19
C ARG A 531 13.83 9.32 5.37
N MET A 532 14.35 8.13 5.66
CA MET A 532 13.78 6.92 5.05
C MET A 532 12.29 6.81 5.36
N ALA A 533 11.51 6.49 4.34
CA ALA A 533 10.07 6.31 4.45
C ALA A 533 9.70 5.20 5.46
N LEU A 534 10.41 4.08 5.39
CA LEU A 534 10.20 2.92 6.26
C LEU A 534 11.34 2.80 7.27
N LYS A 535 10.99 2.58 8.53
CA LYS A 535 11.97 2.39 9.60
C LYS A 535 12.68 1.04 9.46
N LEU A 536 13.95 1.04 9.86
CA LEU A 536 14.79 -0.14 9.99
C LEU A 536 15.41 -0.14 11.39
N ASN A 537 15.25 -1.21 12.14
CA ASN A 537 15.70 -1.34 13.54
C ASN A 537 15.24 -0.14 14.41
N GLY A 538 13.99 0.30 14.18
CA GLY A 538 13.37 1.45 14.87
C GLY A 538 13.87 2.83 14.45
N LYS A 539 14.78 2.93 13.47
CA LYS A 539 15.38 4.17 12.97
C LYS A 539 14.97 4.47 11.55
N ASP A 540 14.88 5.74 11.23
CA ASP A 540 14.63 6.29 9.90
C ASP A 540 15.78 7.16 9.38
N ASP A 541 16.79 7.42 10.20
CA ASP A 541 18.02 8.14 9.85
C ASP A 541 19.22 7.61 10.65
N LYS A 542 20.43 8.03 10.27
CA LYS A 542 21.70 7.66 10.93
C LYS A 542 21.89 6.15 11.10
N LEU A 543 21.52 5.39 10.07
CA LEU A 543 21.67 3.95 10.05
C LEU A 543 23.14 3.56 10.05
N LYS A 544 23.44 2.46 10.75
CA LYS A 544 24.76 1.86 10.83
C LYS A 544 24.72 0.42 10.27
N ARG A 545 25.87 -0.13 9.97
CA ARG A 545 26.00 -1.52 9.47
C ARG A 545 25.28 -2.54 10.38
N ALA A 546 25.31 -2.33 11.70
CA ALA A 546 24.63 -3.18 12.66
C ALA A 546 23.10 -3.21 12.48
N ASP A 547 22.49 -2.11 12.00
CA ASP A 547 21.05 -2.05 11.76
C ASP A 547 20.67 -2.95 10.58
N PHE A 548 21.47 -2.94 9.50
CA PHE A 548 21.27 -3.83 8.34
C PHE A 548 21.51 -5.31 8.69
N ARG A 549 22.49 -5.63 9.55
CA ARG A 549 22.67 -6.98 10.07
C ARG A 549 21.45 -7.45 10.89
N SER A 550 20.87 -6.56 11.68
CA SER A 550 19.63 -6.85 12.43
C SER A 550 18.47 -7.18 11.52
N LEU A 551 18.32 -6.42 10.40
CA LEU A 551 17.30 -6.72 9.38
C LEU A 551 17.53 -8.13 8.77
N ALA A 552 18.76 -8.44 8.38
CA ALA A 552 19.12 -9.75 7.83
C ALA A 552 18.81 -10.89 8.80
N ALA A 553 19.13 -10.70 10.08
CA ALA A 553 18.83 -11.66 11.14
C ALA A 553 17.32 -11.89 11.34
N THR A 554 16.47 -10.86 11.13
CA THR A 554 15.01 -11.01 11.13
C THR A 554 14.53 -12.03 10.09
N GLY A 555 15.23 -12.12 8.96
CA GLY A 555 14.97 -13.11 7.91
C GLY A 555 15.76 -14.41 8.05
N GLY A 556 16.48 -14.63 9.16
CA GLY A 556 17.26 -15.85 9.41
C GLY A 556 18.54 -15.96 8.57
N LEU A 557 19.00 -14.88 7.92
CA LEU A 557 20.25 -14.89 7.16
C LEU A 557 21.45 -14.92 8.12
N LYS A 558 22.50 -15.63 7.71
CA LYS A 558 23.78 -15.63 8.44
C LYS A 558 24.43 -14.26 8.34
N THR A 559 25.10 -13.84 9.42
CA THR A 559 25.82 -12.56 9.45
C THR A 559 26.87 -12.45 8.34
N ALA A 560 27.53 -13.53 7.98
CA ALA A 560 28.51 -13.56 6.90
C ALA A 560 27.88 -13.23 5.54
N ASP A 561 26.70 -13.79 5.24
CA ASP A 561 25.98 -13.55 3.97
C ASP A 561 25.48 -12.10 3.90
N ALA A 562 24.98 -11.59 5.03
CA ALA A 562 24.56 -10.19 5.14
C ALA A 562 25.74 -9.23 4.94
N ASP A 563 26.89 -9.49 5.57
CA ASP A 563 28.09 -8.67 5.39
C ASP A 563 28.64 -8.73 3.97
N ALA A 564 28.63 -9.90 3.35
CA ALA A 564 29.02 -10.06 1.95
C ALA A 564 28.14 -9.20 1.03
N ALA A 565 26.81 -9.25 1.21
CA ALA A 565 25.87 -8.47 0.43
C ALA A 565 26.02 -6.95 0.65
N ILE A 566 26.27 -6.53 1.89
CA ILE A 566 26.51 -5.11 2.23
C ILE A 566 27.82 -4.64 1.58
N ASN A 567 28.92 -5.40 1.73
CA ASN A 567 30.22 -5.04 1.15
C ASN A 567 30.17 -4.97 -0.37
N ASP A 568 29.56 -5.96 -1.00
CA ASP A 568 29.38 -6.01 -2.45
C ASP A 568 28.64 -4.77 -2.96
N LEU A 569 27.49 -4.43 -2.37
CA LEU A 569 26.72 -3.26 -2.79
C LEU A 569 27.50 -1.96 -2.55
N LEU A 570 28.17 -1.79 -1.42
CA LEU A 570 28.98 -0.59 -1.14
C LEU A 570 30.13 -0.45 -2.14
N GLN A 571 30.82 -1.54 -2.46
CA GLN A 571 31.93 -1.53 -3.44
C GLN A 571 31.45 -1.18 -4.83
N GLN A 572 30.36 -1.80 -5.29
CA GLN A 572 29.76 -1.51 -6.59
C GLN A 572 29.25 -0.06 -6.67
N ALA A 573 28.57 0.43 -5.62
CA ALA A 573 28.12 1.82 -5.56
C ALA A 573 29.28 2.81 -5.59
N ALA A 574 30.35 2.58 -4.82
CA ALA A 574 31.54 3.42 -4.83
C ALA A 574 32.19 3.49 -6.22
N SER A 575 32.20 2.37 -6.94
CA SER A 575 32.72 2.30 -8.32
C SER A 575 31.79 2.99 -9.33
N ALA A 576 30.48 2.96 -9.12
CA ALA A 576 29.49 3.44 -10.08
C ALA A 576 29.22 4.95 -9.98
N VAL A 577 29.18 5.51 -8.76
CA VAL A 577 28.79 6.92 -8.49
C VAL A 577 29.58 7.93 -9.33
N GLY A 578 30.87 7.70 -9.55
CA GLY A 578 31.71 8.60 -10.36
C GLY A 578 31.59 8.43 -11.87
N ARG A 579 30.87 7.41 -12.35
CA ARG A 579 30.73 7.08 -13.78
C ARG A 579 29.33 7.34 -14.33
N ILE A 580 28.34 7.55 -13.47
CA ILE A 580 26.97 7.84 -13.91
C ILE A 580 26.90 9.29 -14.34
N THR A 581 26.53 9.50 -15.61
CA THR A 581 26.29 10.82 -16.22
C THR A 581 24.88 10.85 -16.78
N LEU A 582 24.31 12.04 -16.88
CA LEU A 582 23.02 12.20 -17.58
C LEU A 582 23.22 11.97 -19.08
N PRO A 583 22.20 11.40 -19.75
CA PRO A 583 22.20 11.22 -21.21
C PRO A 583 22.48 12.52 -21.95
N GLU A 584 23.41 12.50 -22.92
CA GLU A 584 23.78 13.68 -23.69
C GLU A 584 22.76 14.05 -24.78
N GLY A 585 21.97 13.07 -25.23
CA GLY A 585 20.92 13.24 -26.27
C GLY A 585 19.74 14.13 -25.89
N ILE A 586 19.65 14.59 -24.63
CA ILE A 586 18.59 15.45 -24.13
C ILE A 586 19.18 16.69 -23.46
N GLU A 587 18.58 17.84 -23.77
CA GLU A 587 18.99 19.09 -23.14
C GLU A 587 18.57 19.13 -21.65
N HIS A 588 19.49 19.48 -20.77
CA HIS A 588 19.27 19.56 -19.33
C HIS A 588 19.57 20.96 -18.81
N THR A 589 18.69 21.47 -17.95
CA THR A 589 18.92 22.74 -17.27
C THR A 589 20.11 22.63 -16.30
N ALA A 590 20.78 23.76 -16.03
CA ALA A 590 21.87 23.80 -15.07
C ALA A 590 21.40 23.39 -13.65
N ASP A 591 20.15 23.65 -13.30
CA ASP A 591 19.54 23.27 -12.02
C ASP A 591 19.33 21.76 -11.93
N ALA A 592 18.80 21.14 -12.96
CA ALA A 592 18.65 19.69 -13.05
C ALA A 592 19.99 18.95 -12.90
N ARG A 593 21.04 19.43 -13.57
CA ARG A 593 22.40 18.88 -13.42
C ARG A 593 22.93 19.02 -11.99
N ARG A 594 22.68 20.17 -11.33
CA ARG A 594 23.07 20.37 -9.91
C ARG A 594 22.34 19.41 -8.99
N THR A 595 21.03 19.19 -9.23
CA THR A 595 20.20 18.26 -8.43
C THR A 595 20.70 16.83 -8.55
N VAL A 596 20.99 16.34 -9.75
CA VAL A 596 21.56 15.00 -9.97
C VAL A 596 22.93 14.88 -9.32
N LYS A 597 23.79 15.87 -9.47
CA LYS A 597 25.09 15.89 -8.81
C LYS A 597 24.95 15.81 -7.30
N ALA A 598 24.04 16.60 -6.69
CA ALA A 598 23.78 16.55 -5.25
C ALA A 598 23.32 15.15 -4.78
N MET A 599 22.53 14.42 -5.57
CA MET A 599 22.17 13.03 -5.29
C MET A 599 23.41 12.13 -5.22
N LEU A 600 24.29 12.20 -6.22
CA LEU A 600 25.50 11.39 -6.27
C LEU A 600 26.47 11.74 -5.13
N ASP A 601 26.59 13.02 -4.77
CA ASP A 601 27.38 13.48 -3.62
C ASP A 601 26.83 12.93 -2.30
N VAL A 602 25.51 12.93 -2.08
CA VAL A 602 24.86 12.31 -0.91
C VAL A 602 25.17 10.82 -0.84
N CYS A 603 25.04 10.12 -1.97
CA CYS A 603 25.35 8.69 -2.05
C CYS A 603 26.81 8.43 -1.66
N GLN A 604 27.76 9.20 -2.20
CA GLN A 604 29.18 9.06 -1.89
C GLN A 604 29.49 9.28 -0.40
N ILE A 605 28.87 10.29 0.23
CA ILE A 605 29.00 10.54 1.67
C ILE A 605 28.51 9.35 2.48
N ARG A 606 27.34 8.79 2.12
CA ARG A 606 26.74 7.67 2.85
C ARG A 606 27.48 6.34 2.66
N ILE A 607 28.04 6.10 1.47
CA ILE A 607 28.96 4.98 1.25
C ILE A 607 30.13 5.04 2.25
N LYS A 608 30.82 6.19 2.34
CA LYS A 608 31.94 6.39 3.27
C LYS A 608 31.53 6.21 4.74
N SER A 609 30.30 6.51 5.11
CA SER A 609 29.81 6.37 6.49
C SER A 609 29.52 4.92 6.91
N LEU A 610 29.40 4.00 5.94
CA LEU A 610 29.13 2.57 6.17
C LEU A 610 30.33 1.66 5.82
N ALA A 611 31.32 2.19 5.11
CA ALA A 611 32.58 1.49 4.84
C ALA A 611 33.43 1.37 6.11
#